data_88a94e19d99685498df538015a7e53a6
#
_entry.id   88a94e19d99685498df538015a7e53a6
#
_cell.length_a   1.000
_cell.length_b   1.000
_cell.length_c   1.000
_cell.angle_alpha   90.00
_cell.angle_beta   90.00
_cell.angle_gamma   90.00
#
_symmetry.space_group_name_H-M   'P 1'
#
loop_
_entity.id
_entity.type
_entity.pdbx_description
1 polymer ?
#
loop_
_entity_poly.entity_id
_entity_poly.type
_entity_poly.pdbx_seq_one_letter_code
_entity_poly.pdbx_strand_id
1 'polypeptide(L)'
;MIRPKIGLDWDDVTAPFNSIAIDMANKKYNITPPLTLDDIDSWENTGRASVIKEFYRDNALYERQKPTEETKRMIRKLIDIGEVYFITAVAPGFMGVRASQIMEAFPDFPTENIILGNAKNLVQFDIILDDDMYGQKSWEKAE
;
A
#
# COMPACT_ATOMS: atom_id res chain seq x y z
N MET A 1 23.03 -16.08 -12.95
CA MET A 1 22.71 -14.64 -12.86
C MET A 1 21.97 -14.36 -11.56
N ILE A 2 22.47 -13.41 -10.79
CA ILE A 2 21.80 -13.00 -9.54
C ILE A 2 20.61 -12.11 -9.90
N ARG A 3 19.43 -12.50 -9.46
CA ARG A 3 18.22 -11.71 -9.67
C ARG A 3 18.13 -10.63 -8.59
N PRO A 4 17.83 -9.37 -8.94
CA PRO A 4 17.66 -8.33 -7.92
C PRO A 4 16.47 -8.61 -7.02
N LYS A 5 16.61 -8.27 -5.75
CA LYS A 5 15.51 -8.32 -4.79
C LYS A 5 14.74 -7.01 -4.85
N ILE A 6 13.44 -7.12 -5.13
CA ILE A 6 12.56 -5.98 -5.34
C ILE A 6 11.49 -5.97 -4.26
N GLY A 7 11.47 -4.93 -3.44
CA GLY A 7 10.43 -4.71 -2.44
C GLY A 7 9.34 -3.79 -2.98
N LEU A 8 8.09 -4.23 -2.91
CA LEU A 8 6.92 -3.47 -3.35
C LEU A 8 6.01 -3.19 -2.16
N ASP A 9 5.67 -1.92 -1.96
CA ASP A 9 4.57 -1.56 -1.07
C ASP A 9 3.23 -1.86 -1.73
N TRP A 10 2.17 -1.93 -0.94
CA TRP A 10 0.81 -2.19 -1.43
C TRP A 10 0.01 -0.90 -1.55
N ASP A 11 -0.20 -0.19 -0.43
CA ASP A 11 -1.03 1.01 -0.39
C ASP A 11 -0.47 2.12 -1.27
N ASP A 12 -1.27 2.57 -2.25
CA ASP A 12 -0.95 3.65 -3.19
C ASP A 12 0.28 3.42 -4.09
N VAL A 13 0.84 2.22 -4.06
CA VAL A 13 1.87 1.77 -5.01
C VAL A 13 1.29 0.69 -5.91
N THR A 14 0.79 -0.38 -5.33
CA THR A 14 0.20 -1.51 -6.08
C THR A 14 -1.31 -1.37 -6.21
N ALA A 15 -1.99 -0.90 -5.16
CA ALA A 15 -3.44 -0.74 -5.14
C ALA A 15 -3.81 0.60 -4.49
N PRO A 16 -4.90 1.25 -4.93
CA PRO A 16 -5.32 2.53 -4.36
C PRO A 16 -5.72 2.37 -2.89
N PHE A 17 -5.43 3.36 -2.08
CA PHE A 17 -5.81 3.42 -0.66
C PHE A 17 -6.40 4.77 -0.30
N ASN A 18 -5.58 5.83 -0.36
CA ASN A 18 -6.04 7.17 0.01
C ASN A 18 -7.15 7.70 -0.88
N SER A 19 -7.15 7.40 -2.18
CA SER A 19 -8.22 7.81 -3.07
C SER A 19 -9.57 7.19 -2.69
N ILE A 20 -9.55 5.95 -2.21
CA ILE A 20 -10.77 5.26 -1.73
C ILE A 20 -11.25 5.90 -0.42
N ALA A 21 -10.34 6.16 0.52
CA ALA A 21 -10.67 6.81 1.79
C ALA A 21 -11.28 8.19 1.56
N ILE A 22 -10.73 8.96 0.63
CA ILE A 22 -11.26 10.27 0.22
C ILE A 22 -12.67 10.15 -0.34
N ASP A 23 -12.90 9.21 -1.25
CA ASP A 23 -14.22 8.99 -1.84
C ASP A 23 -15.25 8.62 -0.76
N MET A 24 -14.89 7.73 0.16
CA MET A 24 -15.75 7.34 1.26
C MET A 24 -16.08 8.52 2.19
N ALA A 25 -15.07 9.35 2.51
CA ALA A 25 -15.26 10.52 3.35
C ALA A 25 -16.15 11.56 2.70
N ASN A 26 -15.91 11.86 1.42
CA ASN A 26 -16.72 12.82 0.67
C ASN A 26 -18.19 12.40 0.60
N LYS A 27 -18.45 11.12 0.40
CA LYS A 27 -19.82 10.59 0.34
C LYS A 27 -20.50 10.59 1.70
N LYS A 28 -19.78 10.17 2.75
CA LYS A 28 -20.37 10.09 4.08
C LYS A 28 -20.70 11.45 4.67
N TYR A 29 -19.81 12.43 4.49
CA TYR A 29 -19.91 13.74 5.13
C TYR A 29 -20.31 14.87 4.18
N ASN A 30 -20.51 14.56 2.90
CA ASN A 30 -20.88 15.56 1.89
C ASN A 30 -19.98 16.79 1.95
N ILE A 31 -18.67 16.58 1.94
CA ILE A 31 -17.66 17.62 2.13
C ILE A 31 -17.64 18.59 0.95
N THR A 32 -17.63 19.90 1.26
CA THR A 32 -17.64 20.97 0.26
C THR A 32 -16.51 21.96 0.52
N PRO A 33 -15.63 22.25 -0.46
CA PRO A 33 -15.46 21.49 -1.69
C PRO A 33 -14.95 20.06 -1.40
N PRO A 34 -15.18 19.09 -2.30
CA PRO A 34 -14.77 17.72 -2.06
C PRO A 34 -13.26 17.61 -1.80
N LEU A 35 -12.88 16.68 -0.92
CA LEU A 35 -11.47 16.37 -0.69
C LEU A 35 -10.84 15.77 -1.95
N THR A 36 -9.58 16.09 -2.17
CA THR A 36 -8.76 15.51 -3.24
C THR A 36 -7.46 14.97 -2.65
N LEU A 37 -6.67 14.27 -3.44
CA LEU A 37 -5.36 13.77 -2.99
C LEU A 37 -4.43 14.90 -2.56
N ASP A 38 -4.60 16.10 -3.11
CA ASP A 38 -3.79 17.27 -2.73
C ASP A 38 -4.03 17.72 -1.29
N ASP A 39 -5.15 17.31 -0.69
CA ASP A 39 -5.44 17.63 0.72
C ASP A 39 -4.67 16.75 1.70
N ILE A 40 -4.03 15.70 1.21
CA ILE A 40 -3.27 14.78 2.06
C ILE A 40 -1.83 15.28 2.18
N ASP A 41 -1.42 15.60 3.41
CA ASP A 41 -0.08 16.11 3.71
C ASP A 41 0.81 15.07 4.41
N SER A 42 0.21 14.09 5.09
CA SER A 42 0.94 13.05 5.81
C SER A 42 -0.03 11.93 6.22
N TRP A 43 0.49 10.82 6.72
CA TRP A 43 -0.34 9.78 7.32
C TRP A 43 -1.11 10.27 8.53
N GLU A 44 -0.65 11.32 9.17
CA GLU A 44 -1.31 11.93 10.32
C GLU A 44 -2.51 12.78 9.92
N ASN A 45 -2.48 13.34 8.71
CA ASN A 45 -3.57 14.13 8.14
C ASN A 45 -4.20 15.11 9.13
N THR A 46 -3.46 16.17 9.47
CA THR A 46 -3.88 17.14 10.47
C THR A 46 -4.81 18.23 9.93
N GLY A 47 -4.93 18.36 8.62
CA GLY A 47 -5.76 19.38 7.98
C GLY A 47 -7.18 18.90 7.68
N ARG A 48 -7.75 19.45 6.59
CA ARG A 48 -9.10 19.10 6.11
C ARG A 48 -9.32 17.60 5.92
N ALA A 49 -8.27 16.90 5.51
CA ALA A 49 -8.31 15.48 5.24
C ALA A 49 -8.23 14.60 6.48
N SER A 50 -8.19 15.19 7.69
CA SER A 50 -8.07 14.42 8.94
C SER A 50 -9.17 13.36 9.10
N VAL A 51 -10.34 13.62 8.55
CA VAL A 51 -11.50 12.72 8.60
C VAL A 51 -11.27 11.39 7.89
N ILE A 52 -10.34 11.33 6.92
CA ILE A 52 -10.11 10.09 6.18
C ILE A 52 -9.51 8.98 7.03
N LYS A 53 -8.88 9.33 8.16
CA LYS A 53 -8.27 8.34 9.07
C LYS A 53 -9.27 7.32 9.61
N GLU A 54 -10.53 7.70 9.78
CA GLU A 54 -11.56 6.75 10.23
C GLU A 54 -11.79 5.61 9.23
N PHE A 55 -11.49 5.84 7.95
CA PHE A 55 -11.68 4.85 6.90
C PHE A 55 -10.49 3.92 6.71
N TYR A 56 -9.34 4.23 7.30
CA TYR A 56 -8.14 3.40 7.21
C TYR A 56 -8.30 2.02 7.87
N ARG A 57 -9.30 1.88 8.74
CA ARG A 57 -9.63 0.61 9.41
C ARG A 57 -11.06 0.18 9.09
N ASP A 58 -11.54 0.53 7.92
CA ASP A 58 -12.87 0.15 7.45
C ASP A 58 -12.75 -0.99 6.45
N ASN A 59 -13.44 -2.10 6.73
CA ASN A 59 -13.46 -3.26 5.84
C ASN A 59 -13.90 -2.90 4.42
N ALA A 60 -14.81 -1.95 4.28
CA ALA A 60 -15.32 -1.52 2.97
C ALA A 60 -14.20 -0.93 2.10
N LEU A 61 -13.22 -0.25 2.71
CA LEU A 61 -12.05 0.25 1.99
C LEU A 61 -11.24 -0.92 1.42
N TYR A 62 -10.94 -1.90 2.26
CA TYR A 62 -10.13 -3.07 1.86
C TYR A 62 -10.84 -3.89 0.78
N GLU A 63 -12.16 -3.99 0.82
CA GLU A 63 -12.94 -4.68 -0.21
C GLU A 63 -12.84 -4.00 -1.57
N ARG A 64 -12.75 -2.67 -1.59
CA ARG A 64 -12.60 -1.88 -2.81
C ARG A 64 -11.16 -1.83 -3.33
N GLN A 65 -10.19 -2.13 -2.48
CA GLN A 65 -8.77 -1.96 -2.77
C GLN A 65 -8.24 -3.09 -3.64
N LYS A 66 -8.18 -2.86 -4.94
CA LYS A 66 -7.71 -3.85 -5.92
C LYS A 66 -6.75 -3.19 -6.91
N PRO A 67 -5.64 -3.85 -7.27
CA PRO A 67 -4.77 -3.35 -8.33
C PRO A 67 -5.47 -3.41 -9.68
N THR A 68 -5.15 -2.48 -10.57
CA THR A 68 -5.64 -2.50 -11.93
C THR A 68 -4.97 -3.61 -12.74
N GLU A 69 -5.58 -4.02 -13.85
CA GLU A 69 -4.99 -5.03 -14.73
C GLU A 69 -3.63 -4.58 -15.29
N GLU A 70 -3.49 -3.28 -15.56
CA GLU A 70 -2.22 -2.70 -16.00
C GLU A 70 -1.13 -2.85 -14.94
N THR A 71 -1.44 -2.51 -13.69
CA THR A 71 -0.52 -2.68 -12.56
C THR A 71 -0.12 -4.14 -12.39
N LYS A 72 -1.07 -5.06 -12.46
CA LYS A 72 -0.79 -6.50 -12.36
C LYS A 72 0.18 -6.95 -13.45
N ARG A 73 0.00 -6.47 -14.69
CA ARG A 73 0.91 -6.82 -15.80
C ARG A 73 2.32 -6.30 -15.54
N MET A 74 2.45 -5.07 -15.04
CA MET A 74 3.75 -4.50 -14.70
C MET A 74 4.46 -5.31 -13.61
N ILE A 75 3.72 -5.71 -12.59
CA ILE A 75 4.28 -6.50 -11.48
C ILE A 75 4.69 -7.89 -11.97
N ARG A 76 3.92 -8.53 -12.85
CA ARG A 76 4.31 -9.80 -13.44
C ARG A 76 5.62 -9.69 -14.22
N LYS A 77 5.84 -8.56 -14.92
CA LYS A 77 7.14 -8.31 -15.58
C LYS A 77 8.28 -8.18 -14.58
N LEU A 78 8.04 -7.54 -13.43
CA LEU A 78 9.04 -7.46 -12.36
C LEU A 78 9.36 -8.85 -11.80
N ILE A 79 8.36 -9.70 -11.64
CA ILE A 79 8.53 -11.09 -11.18
C ILE A 79 9.40 -11.88 -12.16
N ASP A 80 9.30 -11.59 -13.45
CA ASP A 80 10.12 -12.26 -14.46
C ASP A 80 11.60 -11.87 -14.41
N ILE A 81 11.92 -10.65 -13.97
CA ILE A 81 13.28 -10.13 -13.96
C ILE A 81 13.93 -10.09 -12.59
N GLY A 82 13.16 -10.18 -11.52
CA GLY A 82 13.65 -10.04 -10.16
C GLY A 82 12.97 -10.97 -9.18
N GLU A 83 13.48 -10.98 -7.97
CA GLU A 83 12.88 -11.66 -6.82
C GLU A 83 12.01 -10.66 -6.09
N VAL A 84 10.69 -10.73 -6.29
CA VAL A 84 9.73 -9.75 -5.79
C VAL A 84 9.20 -10.14 -4.42
N TYR A 85 9.13 -9.16 -3.53
CA TYR A 85 8.51 -9.25 -2.21
C TYR A 85 7.49 -8.15 -2.07
N PHE A 86 6.32 -8.46 -1.53
CA PHE A 86 5.41 -7.43 -1.03
C PHE A 86 5.78 -7.15 0.42
N ILE A 87 6.05 -5.89 0.73
CA ILE A 87 6.33 -5.45 2.09
C ILE A 87 5.40 -4.28 2.41
N THR A 88 4.47 -4.49 3.32
CA THR A 88 3.38 -3.56 3.54
C THR A 88 3.07 -3.39 5.02
N ALA A 89 2.95 -2.13 5.43
CA ALA A 89 2.49 -1.77 6.77
C ALA A 89 0.97 -1.82 6.78
N VAL A 90 0.41 -2.55 7.73
CA VAL A 90 -1.03 -2.67 7.89
C VAL A 90 -1.35 -2.90 9.37
N ALA A 91 -2.47 -2.36 9.85
CA ALA A 91 -2.90 -2.57 11.23
C ALA A 91 -3.05 -4.06 11.53
N PRO A 92 -2.64 -4.52 12.73
CA PRO A 92 -2.67 -5.97 13.06
C PRO A 92 -3.99 -6.66 12.78
N GLY A 93 -5.12 -6.00 13.04
CA GLY A 93 -6.45 -6.56 12.76
C GLY A 93 -6.77 -6.76 11.28
N PHE A 94 -5.97 -6.19 10.37
CA PHE A 94 -6.16 -6.26 8.92
C PHE A 94 -5.04 -7.01 8.19
N MET A 95 -4.11 -7.63 8.92
CA MET A 95 -3.01 -8.38 8.30
C MET A 95 -3.52 -9.55 7.46
N GLY A 96 -4.51 -10.30 7.96
CA GLY A 96 -5.13 -11.38 7.22
C GLY A 96 -5.85 -10.91 5.96
N VAL A 97 -6.57 -9.79 6.05
CA VAL A 97 -7.23 -9.18 4.91
C VAL A 97 -6.21 -8.77 3.85
N ARG A 98 -5.12 -8.13 4.26
CA ARG A 98 -4.05 -7.72 3.35
C ARG A 98 -3.41 -8.92 2.64
N ALA A 99 -3.08 -9.97 3.38
CA ALA A 99 -2.53 -11.19 2.80
C ALA A 99 -3.49 -11.77 1.77
N SER A 100 -4.79 -11.81 2.07
CA SER A 100 -5.83 -12.28 1.15
C SER A 100 -5.92 -11.42 -0.12
N GLN A 101 -5.82 -10.08 0.02
CA GLN A 101 -5.80 -9.18 -1.14
C GLN A 101 -4.65 -9.52 -2.09
N ILE A 102 -3.46 -9.73 -1.55
CA ILE A 102 -2.27 -10.05 -2.34
C ILE A 102 -2.44 -11.39 -3.05
N MET A 103 -2.90 -12.40 -2.35
CA MET A 103 -3.09 -13.74 -2.92
C MET A 103 -4.22 -13.79 -3.94
N GLU A 104 -5.26 -12.97 -3.78
CA GLU A 104 -6.34 -12.87 -4.76
C GLU A 104 -5.85 -12.20 -6.05
N ALA A 105 -5.04 -11.16 -5.92
CA ALA A 105 -4.49 -10.45 -7.08
C ALA A 105 -3.40 -11.25 -7.81
N PHE A 106 -2.61 -12.02 -7.04
CA PHE A 106 -1.48 -12.79 -7.55
C PHE A 106 -1.51 -14.22 -6.96
N PRO A 107 -2.39 -15.11 -7.48
CA PRO A 107 -2.59 -16.44 -6.87
C PRO A 107 -1.34 -17.31 -6.80
N ASP A 108 -0.41 -17.14 -7.73
CA ASP A 108 0.83 -17.93 -7.81
C ASP A 108 2.00 -17.30 -7.06
N PHE A 109 1.76 -16.16 -6.39
CA PHE A 109 2.81 -15.46 -5.67
C PHE A 109 3.27 -16.28 -4.44
N PRO A 110 4.60 -16.44 -4.23
CA PRO A 110 5.09 -17.21 -3.08
C PRO A 110 4.74 -16.52 -1.77
N THR A 111 4.07 -17.24 -0.87
CA THR A 111 3.57 -16.67 0.39
C THR A 111 4.69 -16.21 1.32
N GLU A 112 5.86 -16.85 1.26
CA GLU A 112 7.04 -16.45 2.03
C GLU A 112 7.58 -15.08 1.62
N ASN A 113 7.17 -14.57 0.47
CA ASN A 113 7.59 -13.26 -0.03
C ASN A 113 6.58 -12.15 0.34
N ILE A 114 5.63 -12.44 1.20
CA ILE A 114 4.69 -11.46 1.75
C ILE A 114 5.14 -11.09 3.16
N ILE A 115 5.52 -9.83 3.36
CA ILE A 115 6.02 -9.31 4.63
C ILE A 115 5.06 -8.24 5.12
N LEU A 116 4.48 -8.46 6.31
CA LEU A 116 3.51 -7.54 6.91
C LEU A 116 4.11 -6.91 8.17
N GLY A 117 4.13 -5.59 8.22
CA GLY A 117 4.62 -4.87 9.39
C GLY A 117 5.23 -3.52 9.05
N ASN A 118 5.51 -2.74 10.09
CA ASN A 118 6.05 -1.38 9.96
C ASN A 118 7.57 -1.30 9.90
N ALA A 119 8.26 -2.35 10.32
CA ALA A 119 9.72 -2.34 10.42
C ALA A 119 10.40 -2.65 9.08
N LYS A 120 10.02 -1.94 8.04
CA LYS A 120 10.54 -2.13 6.67
C LYS A 120 12.05 -1.93 6.59
N ASN A 121 12.62 -1.10 7.46
CA ASN A 121 14.05 -0.82 7.53
C ASN A 121 14.90 -2.05 7.92
N LEU A 122 14.27 -3.10 8.45
CA LEU A 122 14.98 -4.33 8.83
C LEU A 122 15.22 -5.27 7.65
N VAL A 123 14.60 -5.00 6.51
CA VAL A 123 14.73 -5.82 5.31
C VAL A 123 15.50 -5.02 4.24
N GLN A 124 16.47 -5.68 3.60
CA GLN A 124 17.28 -5.06 2.56
C GLN A 124 16.86 -5.54 1.18
N PHE A 125 16.61 -4.58 0.30
CA PHE A 125 16.28 -4.84 -1.11
C PHE A 125 17.26 -4.10 -2.02
N ASP A 126 17.40 -4.58 -3.25
CA ASP A 126 18.19 -3.88 -4.28
C ASP A 126 17.37 -2.73 -4.86
N ILE A 127 16.06 -2.92 -4.98
CA ILE A 127 15.12 -1.92 -5.52
C ILE A 127 13.91 -1.88 -4.60
N ILE A 128 13.46 -0.68 -4.27
CA ILE A 128 12.28 -0.46 -3.44
C ILE A 128 11.31 0.44 -4.19
N LEU A 129 10.05 0.00 -4.31
CA LEU A 129 8.95 0.81 -4.80
C LEU A 129 7.98 1.04 -3.66
N ASP A 130 8.04 2.25 -3.10
CA ASP A 130 7.26 2.65 -1.94
C ASP A 130 6.72 4.07 -2.16
N ASP A 131 5.73 4.46 -1.37
CA ASP A 131 5.21 5.82 -1.36
C ASP A 131 6.26 6.75 -0.75
N ASP A 132 6.81 7.65 -1.58
CA ASP A 132 7.98 8.48 -1.25
C ASP A 132 7.84 9.28 0.04
N MET A 133 6.65 9.81 0.33
CA MET A 133 6.47 10.69 1.48
C MET A 133 6.46 9.94 2.81
N TYR A 134 6.06 8.68 2.80
CA TYR A 134 5.78 7.92 4.03
C TYR A 134 6.69 6.72 4.18
N GLY A 135 6.95 6.02 3.10
CA GLY A 135 7.80 4.84 3.10
C GLY A 135 9.25 5.17 3.38
N GLN A 136 9.74 6.26 2.83
CA GLN A 136 11.12 6.69 2.99
C GLN A 136 11.54 6.78 4.45
N LYS A 137 10.68 7.35 5.30
CA LYS A 137 10.97 7.45 6.74
C LYS A 137 11.13 6.10 7.43
N SER A 138 10.41 5.10 6.98
CA SER A 138 10.55 3.74 7.51
C SER A 138 11.87 3.10 7.11
N TRP A 139 12.36 3.42 5.91
CA TRP A 139 13.61 2.89 5.39
C TRP A 139 14.84 3.61 5.97
N GLU A 140 14.74 4.91 6.18
CA GLU A 140 15.82 5.74 6.73
C GLU A 140 16.19 5.36 8.17
N LYS A 141 15.29 4.78 8.92
CA LYS A 141 15.59 4.29 10.28
C LYS A 141 16.63 3.18 10.33
N ALA A 142 17.02 2.66 9.19
CA ALA A 142 18.03 1.60 9.10
C ALA A 142 19.46 2.08 9.33
N GLU A 143 19.72 3.36 9.34
CA GLU A 143 21.07 3.94 9.49
C GLU A 143 21.48 4.18 10.95
#